data_5d883a213a2ade0a96b1fa4447065e6a
#
_entry.id   5d883a213a2ade0a96b1fa4447065e6a
#
_cell.length_a   1.000
_cell.length_b   1.000
_cell.length_c   1.000
_cell.angle_alpha   90.00
_cell.angle_beta   90.00
_cell.angle_gamma   90.00
#
_symmetry.space_group_name_H-M   'P 1'
#
loop_
_entity.id
_entity.type
_entity.pdbx_description
1 polymer ?
#
loop_
_entity_poly.entity_id
_entity_poly.type
_entity_poly.pdbx_seq_one_letter_code
_entity_poly.pdbx_strand_id
1 'polypeptide(L)' 'MKDFIEKFAEIFDDVDASSLCEDTRFREMEDWDSIAGLSVIGMVDEEYDVTLNADDMRSCQTIGDLYVKIQSKK' A
#
# COMPACT_ATOMS: atom_id res chain seq x y z
N MET A 1 -10.09 -4.50 -4.66
CA MET A 1 -9.64 -3.29 -3.92
C MET A 1 -9.86 -3.40 -2.43
N LYS A 2 -11.00 -3.90 -2.00
CA LYS A 2 -11.30 -4.02 -0.57
C LYS A 2 -10.28 -4.89 0.16
N ASP A 3 -9.92 -6.03 -0.41
CA ASP A 3 -8.93 -6.92 0.20
C ASP A 3 -7.57 -6.25 0.33
N PHE A 4 -7.19 -5.47 -0.67
CA PHE A 4 -5.92 -4.75 -0.63
C PHE A 4 -5.93 -3.70 0.48
N ILE A 5 -7.02 -2.97 0.62
CA ILE A 5 -7.16 -1.97 1.67
C ILE A 5 -7.06 -2.61 3.06
N GLU A 6 -7.69 -3.76 3.24
CA GLU A 6 -7.62 -4.47 4.52
C GLU A 6 -6.19 -4.91 4.84
N LYS A 7 -5.48 -5.45 3.85
CA LYS A 7 -4.09 -5.86 4.03
C LYS A 7 -3.18 -4.67 4.28
N PHE A 8 -3.45 -3.55 3.61
CA PHE A 8 -2.69 -2.33 3.81
C PHE A 8 -2.87 -1.81 5.24
N ALA A 9 -4.11 -1.83 5.74
CA ALA A 9 -4.41 -1.36 7.08
C ALA A 9 -3.74 -2.22 8.17
N GLU A 10 -3.58 -3.51 7.90
CA GLU A 10 -2.94 -4.42 8.86
C GLU A 10 -1.49 -4.07 9.14
N ILE A 11 -0.84 -3.35 8.24
CA ILE A 11 0.55 -2.92 8.43
C ILE A 11 0.65 -1.91 9.57
N PHE A 12 -0.43 -1.17 9.81
CA PHE A 12 -0.46 -0.13 10.83
C PHE A 12 -1.31 -0.58 12.02
N ASP A 13 -0.82 -0.34 13.23
CA ASP A 13 -1.52 -0.77 14.44
C ASP A 13 -2.76 0.06 14.72
N ASP A 14 -2.72 1.34 14.38
CA ASP A 14 -3.77 2.29 14.77
C ASP A 14 -4.69 2.70 13.63
N VAL A 15 -4.60 2.02 12.48
CA VAL A 15 -5.37 2.38 11.30
C VAL A 15 -6.42 1.32 11.00
N ASP A 16 -7.67 1.75 10.87
CA ASP A 16 -8.78 0.90 10.47
C ASP A 16 -8.93 0.91 8.96
N ALA A 17 -9.22 -0.26 8.38
CA ALA A 17 -9.50 -0.35 6.96
C ALA A 17 -10.67 0.55 6.56
N SER A 18 -11.63 0.75 7.47
CA SER A 18 -12.79 1.59 7.20
C SER A 18 -12.44 3.07 7.03
N SER A 19 -11.26 3.50 7.51
CA SER A 19 -10.81 4.87 7.35
C SER A 19 -10.02 5.09 6.05
N LEU A 20 -9.78 4.01 5.30
CA LEU A 20 -8.99 4.06 4.07
C LEU A 20 -9.87 3.85 2.86
N CYS A 21 -9.47 4.47 1.76
CA CYS A 21 -10.12 4.27 0.47
C CYS A 21 -9.07 4.39 -0.63
N GLU A 22 -9.49 4.17 -1.87
CA GLU A 22 -8.54 4.24 -2.98
C GLU A 22 -7.94 5.63 -3.17
N ASP A 23 -8.64 6.67 -2.71
CA ASP A 23 -8.16 8.06 -2.81
C ASP A 23 -7.27 8.47 -1.65
N THR A 24 -7.10 7.61 -0.65
CA THR A 24 -6.26 7.91 0.50
C THR A 24 -4.80 8.10 0.07
N ARG A 25 -4.24 9.25 0.42
CA ARG A 25 -2.83 9.54 0.14
C ARG A 25 -1.99 8.97 1.26
N PHE A 26 -1.52 7.75 1.07
CA PHE A 26 -0.86 7.01 2.14
C PHE A 26 0.42 7.68 2.63
N ARG A 27 1.12 8.41 1.75
CA ARG A 27 2.36 9.07 2.15
C ARG A 27 2.13 10.28 3.06
N GLU A 28 0.89 10.77 3.14
CA GLU A 28 0.55 11.88 4.03
C GLU A 28 0.04 11.38 5.39
N MET A 29 -0.07 10.07 5.57
CA MET A 29 -0.49 9.49 6.84
C MET A 29 0.58 9.71 7.90
N GLU A 30 0.15 10.00 9.13
CA GLU A 30 1.07 10.22 10.25
C GLU A 30 1.92 8.99 10.54
N ASP A 31 1.34 7.82 10.33
CA ASP A 31 2.05 6.56 10.60
C ASP A 31 2.96 6.11 9.48
N TRP A 32 2.98 6.86 8.38
CA TRP A 32 3.81 6.48 7.24
C TRP A 32 5.28 6.82 7.48
N ASP A 33 6.13 5.82 7.31
CA ASP A 33 7.58 5.98 7.38
C ASP A 33 8.24 4.97 6.43
N SER A 34 9.57 4.93 6.42
CA SER A 34 10.30 4.02 5.53
C SER A 34 10.06 2.55 5.88
N ILE A 35 9.82 2.26 7.15
CA ILE A 35 9.52 0.89 7.58
C ILE A 35 8.15 0.47 7.03
N ALA A 36 7.17 1.36 7.09
CA ALA A 36 5.85 1.10 6.53
C ALA A 36 5.95 0.82 5.03
N GLY A 37 6.76 1.61 4.31
CA GLY A 37 6.98 1.40 2.89
C GLY A 37 7.54 0.03 2.59
N LEU A 38 8.54 -0.41 3.36
CA LEU A 38 9.12 -1.74 3.21
C LEU A 38 8.10 -2.83 3.52
N SER A 39 7.26 -2.60 4.53
CA SER A 39 6.21 -3.55 4.88
C SER A 39 5.19 -3.71 3.75
N VAL A 40 4.83 -2.61 3.10
CA VAL A 40 3.92 -2.67 1.94
C VAL A 40 4.56 -3.48 0.81
N ILE A 41 5.83 -3.23 0.51
CA ILE A 41 6.54 -3.98 -0.53
C ILE A 41 6.53 -5.47 -0.21
N GLY A 42 6.82 -5.84 1.03
CA GLY A 42 6.81 -7.23 1.47
C GLY A 42 5.43 -7.85 1.39
N MET A 43 4.41 -7.12 1.81
CA MET A 43 3.03 -7.62 1.76
C MET A 43 2.60 -7.90 0.33
N VAL A 44 2.91 -6.99 -0.59
CA VAL A 44 2.55 -7.15 -2.00
C VAL A 44 3.26 -8.35 -2.60
N ASP A 45 4.53 -8.55 -2.26
CA ASP A 45 5.29 -9.70 -2.73
C ASP A 45 4.65 -11.01 -2.26
N GLU A 46 4.26 -11.07 -0.99
CA GLU A 46 3.66 -12.26 -0.41
C GLU A 46 2.25 -12.54 -0.90
N GLU A 47 1.42 -11.50 -0.96
CA GLU A 47 -0.01 -11.67 -1.23
C GLU A 47 -0.35 -11.64 -2.71
N TYR A 48 0.42 -10.92 -3.50
CA TYR A 48 0.10 -10.71 -4.93
C TYR A 48 1.18 -11.25 -5.86
N ASP A 49 2.27 -11.75 -5.31
CA ASP A 49 3.40 -12.27 -6.09
C ASP A 49 3.94 -11.22 -7.06
N VAL A 50 3.97 -9.97 -6.62
CA VAL A 50 4.45 -8.82 -7.39
C VAL A 50 5.55 -8.13 -6.60
N THR A 51 6.67 -7.83 -7.27
CA THR A 51 7.78 -7.12 -6.64
C THR A 51 7.68 -5.63 -6.93
N LEU A 52 7.46 -4.85 -5.88
CA LEU A 52 7.52 -3.39 -5.96
C LEU A 52 8.91 -2.93 -5.50
N ASN A 53 9.39 -1.84 -6.08
CA ASN A 53 10.65 -1.25 -5.65
C ASN A 53 10.40 0.17 -5.12
N ALA A 54 11.47 0.83 -4.66
CA ALA A 54 11.34 2.17 -4.08
C ALA A 54 10.80 3.18 -5.10
N ASP A 55 11.18 3.05 -6.37
CA ASP A 55 10.68 3.94 -7.41
C ASP A 55 9.18 3.76 -7.64
N ASP A 56 8.71 2.51 -7.59
CA ASP A 56 7.28 2.23 -7.69
C ASP A 56 6.50 2.91 -6.57
N MET A 57 7.05 2.83 -5.35
CA MET A 57 6.41 3.46 -4.20
C MET A 57 6.38 4.98 -4.35
N ARG A 58 7.47 5.57 -4.83
CA ARG A 58 7.53 7.02 -5.00
C ARG A 58 6.62 7.53 -6.10
N SER A 59 6.35 6.72 -7.11
CA SER A 59 5.49 7.12 -8.22
C SER A 59 4.00 7.05 -7.86
N CYS A 60 3.66 6.41 -6.75
CA CYS A 60 2.28 6.27 -6.31
C CYS A 60 1.99 7.25 -5.18
N GLN A 61 0.83 7.89 -5.22
CA GLN A 61 0.42 8.83 -4.18
C GLN A 61 -0.74 8.31 -3.36
N THR A 62 -1.61 7.50 -3.96
CA THR A 62 -2.79 6.97 -3.30
C THR A 62 -2.74 5.47 -3.25
N ILE A 63 -3.59 4.90 -2.39
CA ILE A 63 -3.74 3.44 -2.30
C ILE A 63 -4.20 2.89 -3.66
N GLY A 64 -5.10 3.62 -4.33
CA GLY A 64 -5.54 3.24 -5.67
C GLY A 64 -4.41 3.18 -6.68
N ASP A 65 -3.48 4.15 -6.61
CA ASP A 65 -2.30 4.14 -7.49
C ASP A 65 -1.46 2.90 -7.27
N LEU A 66 -1.28 2.50 -6.02
CA LEU A 66 -0.54 1.27 -5.69
C LEU A 66 -1.25 0.06 -6.28
N TYR A 67 -2.55 -0.02 -6.13
CA TYR A 67 -3.32 -1.15 -6.64
C TYR A 67 -3.21 -1.27 -8.16
N VAL A 68 -3.32 -0.15 -8.85
CA VAL A 68 -3.16 -0.13 -10.32
C VAL A 68 -1.75 -0.58 -10.72
N LYS A 69 -0.75 -0.11 -10.00
CA LYS A 69 0.64 -0.52 -10.25
C LYS A 69 0.79 -2.03 -10.08
N ILE A 70 0.22 -2.59 -9.03
CA ILE A 70 0.28 -4.03 -8.78
C ILE A 70 -0.38 -4.79 -9.92
N GLN A 71 -1.56 -4.36 -10.34
CA GLN A 71 -2.27 -5.02 -11.44
C GLN A 71 -1.49 -4.95 -12.75
N SER A 72 -0.79 -3.85 -12.98
CA SER A 72 -0.01 -3.69 -14.21
C SER A 72 1.22 -4.59 -14.25
N LYS A 73 1.67 -5.07 -13.11
CA LYS A 73 2.85 -5.94 -13.02
C LYS A 73 2.51 -7.43 -13.00
N LYS A 74 1.25 -7.75 -12.90
CA LYS A 74 0.81 -9.16 -12.90
C LYS A 74 0.86 -9.79 -14.29
#